data_2800e187ae8680146c3188ed7ab18dd6
#
_entry.id   2800e187ae8680146c3188ed7ab18dd6
#
_cell.length_a   1.000
_cell.length_b   1.000
_cell.length_c   1.000
_cell.angle_alpha   90.00
_cell.angle_beta   90.00
_cell.angle_gamma   90.00
#
_symmetry.space_group_name_H-M   'P 1'
#
loop_
_entity.id
_entity.type
_entity.pdbx_description
1 polymer ?
#
loop_
_entity_poly.entity_id
_entity_poly.type
_entity_poly.pdbx_seq_one_letter_code
_entity_poly.pdbx_strand_id
1 'polypeptide(L)'
;MNSLSRRRFFGAAAAAGAAVSSPTILTNRAHAGAPSLVPRKLPFPPNDNFGSYEPTISADGNTIYFARFAHNGDTRVKGPTDIFVTHRIRQSGEWPGTAEDWSPAERLPNTVNSDSADQEPWITPDGNTLYFMSFRKAPGVGPTGIWVSHKQPNGEWGQAQPVPGGNINVSEYITHCFMPFDLPGQPSAMCFIGIRPREQGAPNTTDLYTTRQVDGVWQPAQRYADRLLDSIALKCRFSVVTRDDLTLGVVSVHDFGKFHTLLFVHYDPKSKEWKGPIVEAPFNDWNIDGACPNFQANGQRMIWSAGYDHGPDLISGGKDGAGGLYDLFWLPTSELIAYYKARASIG
;
A
#
# COMPACT_ATOMS: atom_id res chain seq x y z
N MET A 1 -0.56 -15.40 -27.06
CA MET A 1 0.37 -14.78 -26.07
C MET A 1 -0.23 -15.04 -24.71
N ASN A 2 0.42 -15.90 -23.90
CA ASN A 2 -0.15 -16.41 -22.66
C ASN A 2 -0.18 -15.31 -21.59
N SER A 3 -1.37 -15.03 -21.05
CA SER A 3 -1.55 -14.22 -19.87
C SER A 3 -0.81 -14.87 -18.70
N LEU A 4 0.31 -14.30 -18.27
CA LEU A 4 0.98 -14.66 -17.06
C LEU A 4 0.11 -14.19 -15.88
N SER A 5 -0.79 -15.07 -15.45
CA SER A 5 -1.61 -14.85 -14.26
C SER A 5 -0.68 -14.65 -13.07
N ARG A 6 -0.96 -13.65 -12.23
CA ARG A 6 -0.33 -13.40 -10.91
C ARG A 6 -0.17 -14.67 -10.06
N ARG A 7 -1.00 -15.68 -10.28
CA ARG A 7 -0.99 -16.97 -9.57
C ARG A 7 0.27 -17.81 -9.72
N ARG A 8 1.12 -17.58 -10.71
CA ARG A 8 2.33 -18.40 -10.95
C ARG A 8 3.62 -17.89 -10.31
N PHE A 9 3.66 -16.65 -9.81
CA PHE A 9 4.90 -16.08 -9.26
C PHE A 9 5.19 -16.46 -7.80
N PHE A 10 4.20 -16.93 -7.07
CA PHE A 10 4.35 -17.16 -5.63
C PHE A 10 4.37 -18.65 -5.22
N GLY A 11 4.45 -19.55 -6.16
CA GLY A 11 4.24 -20.98 -5.95
C GLY A 11 5.42 -21.79 -5.38
N ALA A 12 6.39 -21.20 -4.67
CA ALA A 12 7.49 -21.97 -4.09
C ALA A 12 8.08 -21.29 -2.85
N ALA A 13 7.38 -21.32 -1.74
CA ALA A 13 7.98 -21.13 -0.42
C ALA A 13 7.18 -21.88 0.65
N ALA A 14 7.33 -23.20 0.65
CA ALA A 14 6.94 -24.01 1.80
C ALA A 14 8.15 -24.79 2.26
N ALA A 15 8.44 -24.68 3.57
CA ALA A 15 9.26 -25.52 4.41
C ALA A 15 10.75 -25.20 4.53
N ALA A 16 11.10 -24.55 5.64
CA ALA A 16 12.23 -24.94 6.50
C ALA A 16 11.92 -24.46 7.92
N GLY A 17 11.66 -25.39 8.80
CA GLY A 17 11.30 -25.12 10.19
C GLY A 17 12.51 -24.72 11.03
N ALA A 18 12.35 -23.62 11.74
CA ALA A 18 12.99 -23.38 13.02
C ALA A 18 11.84 -22.99 13.97
N ALA A 19 11.74 -23.68 15.11
CA ALA A 19 10.76 -23.36 16.13
C ALA A 19 11.07 -22.01 16.76
N VAL A 20 10.60 -20.95 16.11
CA VAL A 20 10.51 -19.62 16.67
C VAL A 20 9.12 -19.54 17.28
N SER A 21 9.01 -19.22 18.56
CA SER A 21 7.71 -18.95 19.19
C SER A 21 6.97 -17.95 18.32
N SER A 22 5.89 -18.39 17.67
CA SER A 22 5.06 -17.53 16.83
C SER A 22 4.59 -16.35 17.67
N PRO A 23 4.66 -15.11 17.16
CA PRO A 23 4.13 -13.96 17.86
C PRO A 23 2.63 -14.18 18.08
N THR A 24 2.15 -13.70 19.24
CA THR A 24 0.72 -13.79 19.55
C THR A 24 -0.03 -12.89 18.57
N ILE A 25 -0.83 -13.48 17.71
CA ILE A 25 -1.78 -12.76 16.85
C ILE A 25 -3.09 -12.67 17.64
N LEU A 26 -3.52 -11.45 17.97
CA LEU A 26 -4.82 -11.20 18.57
C LEU A 26 -5.86 -11.12 17.44
N THR A 27 -6.52 -12.25 17.22
CA THR A 27 -7.67 -12.34 16.31
C THR A 27 -8.90 -11.63 16.91
N ASN A 28 -9.87 -11.35 16.07
CA ASN A 28 -11.06 -10.52 16.34
C ASN A 28 -12.07 -11.08 17.35
N ARG A 29 -11.70 -11.97 18.25
CA ARG A 29 -12.62 -12.38 19.33
C ARG A 29 -13.00 -11.14 20.14
N ALA A 30 -14.28 -10.81 20.15
CA ALA A 30 -14.84 -9.65 20.79
C ALA A 30 -14.28 -9.45 22.21
N HIS A 31 -13.44 -8.44 22.41
CA HIS A 31 -13.14 -7.96 23.73
C HIS A 31 -14.28 -6.99 24.08
N ALA A 32 -15.09 -7.38 25.07
CA ALA A 32 -16.14 -6.52 25.61
C ALA A 32 -15.49 -5.18 26.05
N GLY A 33 -15.93 -4.07 25.43
CA GLY A 33 -15.47 -2.72 25.76
C GLY A 33 -14.37 -2.12 24.85
N ALA A 34 -13.82 -2.85 23.89
CA ALA A 34 -12.92 -2.23 22.90
C ALA A 34 -13.72 -1.34 21.91
N PRO A 35 -13.20 -0.16 21.53
CA PRO A 35 -13.84 0.67 20.51
C PRO A 35 -14.00 -0.11 19.20
N SER A 36 -15.13 0.07 18.54
CA SER A 36 -15.35 -0.49 17.22
C SER A 36 -14.56 0.35 16.19
N LEU A 37 -13.90 -0.33 15.26
CA LEU A 37 -13.23 0.31 14.13
C LEU A 37 -14.05 0.04 12.87
N VAL A 38 -14.78 1.05 12.42
CA VAL A 38 -15.71 0.93 11.29
C VAL A 38 -15.17 1.65 10.08
N PRO A 39 -14.78 0.93 9.00
CA PRO A 39 -14.36 1.53 7.75
C PRO A 39 -15.44 2.43 7.16
N ARG A 40 -15.01 3.58 6.63
CA ARG A 40 -15.88 4.51 5.93
C ARG A 40 -15.54 4.48 4.45
N LYS A 41 -16.52 4.21 3.62
CA LYS A 41 -16.38 4.26 2.17
C LYS A 41 -16.28 5.71 1.71
N LEU A 42 -15.37 6.00 0.77
CA LEU A 42 -15.36 7.29 0.09
C LEU A 42 -16.61 7.45 -0.78
N PRO A 43 -17.10 8.70 -0.98
CA PRO A 43 -18.23 8.92 -1.84
C PRO A 43 -17.92 8.61 -3.31
N PHE A 44 -18.93 8.53 -4.13
CA PHE A 44 -18.80 8.65 -5.58
C PHE A 44 -18.51 10.14 -5.93
N PRO A 45 -17.55 10.53 -6.83
CA PRO A 45 -16.86 9.70 -7.80
C PRO A 45 -15.46 9.18 -7.42
N PRO A 46 -14.80 9.45 -6.25
CA PRO A 46 -13.56 8.70 -5.96
C PRO A 46 -13.77 7.19 -6.11
N ASN A 47 -14.89 6.69 -5.60
CA ASN A 47 -15.41 5.39 -5.94
C ASN A 47 -16.40 5.51 -7.10
N ASP A 48 -16.25 4.67 -8.10
CA ASP A 48 -17.16 4.58 -9.24
C ASP A 48 -17.31 3.12 -9.71
N ASN A 49 -18.04 2.92 -10.81
CA ASN A 49 -18.36 1.58 -11.32
C ASN A 49 -17.16 0.81 -11.89
N PHE A 50 -15.95 1.39 -11.93
CA PHE A 50 -14.77 0.76 -12.51
C PHE A 50 -13.79 0.22 -11.46
N GLY A 51 -14.05 0.46 -10.18
CA GLY A 51 -13.16 0.09 -9.09
C GLY A 51 -11.91 0.96 -9.01
N SER A 52 -11.44 1.18 -7.79
CA SER A 52 -10.28 2.00 -7.47
C SER A 52 -9.36 1.21 -6.54
N TYR A 53 -8.06 1.17 -6.84
CA TYR A 53 -7.12 0.29 -6.18
C TYR A 53 -5.84 1.04 -5.77
N GLU A 54 -5.20 0.62 -4.68
CA GLU A 54 -3.89 1.10 -4.25
C GLU A 54 -3.80 2.64 -4.11
N PRO A 55 -4.64 3.26 -3.27
CA PRO A 55 -4.72 4.72 -3.21
C PRO A 55 -3.53 5.36 -2.48
N THR A 56 -3.25 6.61 -2.86
CA THR A 56 -2.49 7.58 -2.08
C THR A 56 -3.23 8.91 -2.03
N ILE A 57 -3.05 9.67 -0.94
CA ILE A 57 -3.75 10.93 -0.72
C ILE A 57 -2.74 12.05 -0.46
N SER A 58 -3.00 13.23 -1.04
CA SER A 58 -2.19 14.42 -0.83
C SER A 58 -2.20 14.88 0.62
N ALA A 59 -1.18 15.65 1.02
CA ALA A 59 -1.03 16.14 2.39
C ALA A 59 -2.23 16.97 2.87
N ASP A 60 -2.86 17.73 1.98
CA ASP A 60 -4.05 18.54 2.25
C ASP A 60 -5.37 17.74 2.22
N GLY A 61 -5.32 16.47 1.75
CA GLY A 61 -6.49 15.60 1.64
C GLY A 61 -7.40 15.91 0.44
N ASN A 62 -6.96 16.74 -0.49
CA ASN A 62 -7.80 17.20 -1.60
C ASN A 62 -7.51 16.51 -2.94
N THR A 63 -6.52 15.63 -3.00
CA THR A 63 -6.19 14.87 -4.21
C THR A 63 -5.94 13.42 -3.84
N ILE A 64 -6.56 12.50 -4.57
CA ILE A 64 -6.36 11.05 -4.42
C ILE A 64 -5.88 10.50 -5.74
N TYR A 65 -4.77 9.79 -5.72
CA TYR A 65 -4.27 8.99 -6.84
C TYR A 65 -4.52 7.52 -6.53
N PHE A 66 -4.85 6.74 -7.55
CA PHE A 66 -5.15 5.31 -7.41
C PHE A 66 -4.97 4.58 -8.74
N ALA A 67 -4.88 3.27 -8.69
CA ALA A 67 -4.77 2.44 -9.88
C ALA A 67 -6.15 1.95 -10.36
N ARG A 68 -6.30 1.71 -11.66
CA ARG A 68 -7.43 1.03 -12.29
C ARG A 68 -6.98 -0.05 -13.23
N PHE A 69 -7.69 -1.16 -13.22
CA PHE A 69 -7.44 -2.31 -14.08
C PHE A 69 -8.27 -2.25 -15.36
N ALA A 70 -7.64 -2.56 -16.50
CA ALA A 70 -8.31 -2.60 -17.80
C ALA A 70 -9.48 -3.60 -17.85
N HIS A 71 -9.34 -4.73 -17.11
CA HIS A 71 -10.39 -5.75 -17.08
C HIS A 71 -11.67 -5.33 -16.36
N ASN A 72 -11.67 -4.20 -15.65
CA ASN A 72 -12.86 -3.61 -15.02
C ASN A 72 -13.75 -2.85 -16.02
N GLY A 73 -13.35 -2.79 -17.31
CA GLY A 73 -14.15 -2.21 -18.38
C GLY A 73 -14.02 -0.69 -18.56
N ASP A 74 -13.15 -0.01 -17.79
CA ASP A 74 -12.87 1.41 -18.02
C ASP A 74 -12.03 1.59 -19.30
N THR A 75 -12.64 2.08 -20.35
CA THR A 75 -12.01 2.27 -21.68
C THR A 75 -10.92 3.33 -21.70
N ARG A 76 -10.78 4.13 -20.64
CA ARG A 76 -9.69 5.11 -20.47
C ARG A 76 -8.38 4.46 -20.07
N VAL A 77 -8.41 3.28 -19.47
CA VAL A 77 -7.21 2.47 -19.17
C VAL A 77 -6.61 1.97 -20.47
N LYS A 78 -5.33 2.24 -20.69
CA LYS A 78 -4.60 1.88 -21.92
C LYS A 78 -3.63 0.72 -21.72
N GLY A 79 -2.95 0.70 -20.57
CA GLY A 79 -2.15 -0.45 -20.13
C GLY A 79 -3.01 -1.52 -19.45
N PRO A 80 -2.40 -2.56 -18.90
CA PRO A 80 -3.11 -3.52 -18.03
C PRO A 80 -3.65 -2.88 -16.76
N THR A 81 -2.95 -1.85 -16.27
CA THR A 81 -3.31 -1.00 -15.13
C THR A 81 -2.75 0.39 -15.35
N ASP A 82 -3.55 1.41 -15.10
CA ASP A 82 -3.14 2.81 -15.20
C ASP A 82 -3.45 3.56 -13.90
N ILE A 83 -2.67 4.61 -13.63
CA ILE A 83 -2.86 5.52 -12.50
C ILE A 83 -3.85 6.61 -12.88
N PHE A 84 -4.82 6.84 -12.01
CA PHE A 84 -5.86 7.86 -12.11
C PHE A 84 -5.73 8.84 -10.95
N VAL A 85 -6.37 10.00 -11.11
CA VAL A 85 -6.45 11.04 -10.09
C VAL A 85 -7.86 11.58 -9.98
N THR A 86 -8.26 11.97 -8.77
CA THR A 86 -9.49 12.74 -8.50
C THR A 86 -9.16 13.88 -7.55
N HIS A 87 -9.87 14.97 -7.67
CA HIS A 87 -9.64 16.19 -6.89
C HIS A 87 -10.90 16.58 -6.12
N ARG A 88 -10.72 17.02 -4.88
CA ARG A 88 -11.80 17.66 -4.13
C ARG A 88 -11.98 19.09 -4.61
N ILE A 89 -13.05 19.31 -5.36
CA ILE A 89 -13.35 20.57 -6.04
C ILE A 89 -14.25 21.51 -5.21
N ARG A 90 -14.87 20.98 -4.15
CA ARG A 90 -15.68 21.71 -3.18
C ARG A 90 -15.40 21.19 -1.76
N GLN A 91 -15.76 21.98 -0.78
CA GLN A 91 -15.64 21.61 0.64
C GLN A 91 -16.99 21.90 1.33
N SER A 92 -18.01 21.10 1.01
CA SER A 92 -19.38 21.29 1.52
C SER A 92 -19.59 20.77 2.94
N GLY A 93 -18.54 20.34 3.63
CA GLY A 93 -18.60 19.79 4.98
C GLY A 93 -17.29 19.15 5.43
N GLU A 94 -17.39 18.35 6.49
CA GLU A 94 -16.23 17.57 6.95
C GLU A 94 -15.75 16.61 5.86
N TRP A 95 -14.45 16.34 5.87
CA TRP A 95 -13.85 15.38 4.96
C TRP A 95 -14.46 13.97 5.16
N PRO A 96 -14.78 13.23 4.11
CA PRO A 96 -14.50 13.46 2.69
C PRO A 96 -15.54 14.34 2.00
N GLY A 97 -16.65 14.74 2.64
CA GLY A 97 -17.75 15.45 2.03
C GLY A 97 -18.69 14.51 1.27
N THR A 98 -19.31 15.04 0.22
CA THR A 98 -20.29 14.35 -0.61
C THR A 98 -19.76 14.05 -2.01
N ALA A 99 -20.54 13.38 -2.83
CA ALA A 99 -20.25 13.11 -4.24
C ALA A 99 -19.92 14.38 -5.04
N GLU A 100 -20.64 15.48 -4.76
CA GLU A 100 -20.47 16.75 -5.47
C GLU A 100 -19.18 17.49 -5.12
N ASP A 101 -18.50 17.06 -4.06
CA ASP A 101 -17.23 17.64 -3.64
C ASP A 101 -16.04 17.13 -4.46
N TRP A 102 -16.20 16.07 -5.23
CA TRP A 102 -15.10 15.43 -5.96
C TRP A 102 -15.29 15.49 -7.48
N SER A 103 -14.17 15.66 -8.20
CA SER A 103 -14.16 15.54 -9.65
C SER A 103 -14.31 14.07 -10.08
N PRO A 104 -14.82 13.82 -11.29
CA PRO A 104 -14.66 12.52 -11.93
C PRO A 104 -13.18 12.12 -11.95
N ALA A 105 -12.92 10.82 -11.88
CA ALA A 105 -11.56 10.33 -11.98
C ALA A 105 -10.99 10.52 -13.38
N GLU A 106 -9.77 11.04 -13.48
CA GLU A 106 -9.03 11.27 -14.71
C GLU A 106 -7.80 10.39 -14.78
N ARG A 107 -7.53 9.82 -15.95
CA ARG A 107 -6.31 9.07 -16.21
C ARG A 107 -5.11 10.03 -16.26
N LEU A 108 -4.03 9.72 -15.54
CA LEU A 108 -2.80 10.49 -15.69
C LEU A 108 -2.23 10.38 -17.12
N PRO A 109 -1.48 11.40 -17.57
CA PRO A 109 -0.95 11.44 -18.95
C PRO A 109 0.04 10.32 -19.21
N ASN A 110 0.36 10.11 -20.49
CA ASN A 110 1.32 9.10 -20.92
C ASN A 110 2.77 9.40 -20.50
N THR A 111 3.05 10.58 -19.96
CA THR A 111 4.32 10.87 -19.28
C THR A 111 4.44 10.09 -17.97
N VAL A 112 3.32 9.75 -17.34
CA VAL A 112 3.26 8.89 -16.13
C VAL A 112 2.87 7.46 -16.52
N ASN A 113 1.72 7.26 -17.12
CA ASN A 113 1.22 5.95 -17.54
C ASN A 113 1.88 5.45 -18.83
N SER A 114 1.93 4.15 -19.02
CA SER A 114 2.51 3.48 -20.19
C SER A 114 1.61 2.36 -20.72
N ASP A 115 2.10 1.61 -21.71
CA ASP A 115 1.44 0.39 -22.18
C ASP A 115 1.66 -0.83 -21.25
N SER A 116 2.48 -0.67 -20.22
CA SER A 116 2.67 -1.66 -19.14
C SER A 116 1.75 -1.37 -17.95
N ALA A 117 1.70 -2.27 -16.97
CA ALA A 117 0.98 -1.99 -15.75
C ALA A 117 1.73 -0.94 -14.91
N ASP A 118 1.01 0.12 -14.55
CA ASP A 118 1.46 1.21 -13.69
C ASP A 118 0.50 1.30 -12.49
N GLN A 119 1.03 1.15 -11.26
CA GLN A 119 0.22 0.98 -10.06
C GLN A 119 0.98 1.37 -8.79
N GLU A 120 0.33 1.27 -7.61
CA GLU A 120 0.91 1.58 -6.31
C GLU A 120 1.48 3.03 -6.22
N PRO A 121 0.70 4.05 -6.59
CA PRO A 121 1.17 5.42 -6.51
C PRO A 121 1.42 5.85 -5.07
N TRP A 122 2.45 6.70 -4.88
CA TRP A 122 2.65 7.46 -3.67
C TRP A 122 3.07 8.90 -4.02
N ILE A 123 2.29 9.87 -3.53
CA ILE A 123 2.55 11.30 -3.73
C ILE A 123 3.31 11.89 -2.56
N THR A 124 4.37 12.66 -2.83
CA THR A 124 5.11 13.37 -1.80
C THR A 124 4.25 14.44 -1.12
N PRO A 125 4.57 14.82 0.14
CA PRO A 125 3.78 15.80 0.89
C PRO A 125 3.66 17.17 0.21
N ASP A 126 4.65 17.59 -0.59
CA ASP A 126 4.62 18.81 -1.38
C ASP A 126 3.78 18.70 -2.67
N GLY A 127 3.30 17.49 -3.00
CA GLY A 127 2.47 17.22 -4.18
C GLY A 127 3.22 17.29 -5.52
N ASN A 128 4.55 17.34 -5.51
CA ASN A 128 5.36 17.57 -6.70
C ASN A 128 6.06 16.33 -7.26
N THR A 129 6.12 15.25 -6.49
CA THR A 129 6.78 14.01 -6.90
C THR A 129 5.85 12.83 -6.69
N LEU A 130 5.63 12.06 -7.75
CA LEU A 130 4.85 10.83 -7.73
C LEU A 130 5.78 9.64 -7.94
N TYR A 131 5.87 8.79 -6.93
CA TYR A 131 6.48 7.47 -7.04
C TYR A 131 5.41 6.44 -7.33
N PHE A 132 5.76 5.42 -8.10
CA PHE A 132 4.82 4.33 -8.40
C PHE A 132 5.55 3.07 -8.84
N MET A 133 4.89 1.93 -8.76
CA MET A 133 5.40 0.69 -9.33
C MET A 133 5.03 0.59 -10.82
N SER A 134 5.96 0.08 -11.62
CA SER A 134 5.72 -0.20 -13.04
C SER A 134 6.35 -1.52 -13.49
N PHE A 135 5.68 -2.15 -14.47
CA PHE A 135 6.18 -3.33 -15.19
C PHE A 135 6.97 -2.97 -16.46
N ARG A 136 7.24 -1.69 -16.67
CA ARG A 136 8.07 -1.22 -17.81
C ARG A 136 9.45 -1.84 -17.76
N LYS A 137 9.96 -2.13 -18.93
CA LYS A 137 11.34 -2.57 -19.09
C LYS A 137 12.28 -1.38 -19.20
N ALA A 138 13.32 -1.39 -18.37
CA ALA A 138 14.42 -0.43 -18.43
C ALA A 138 15.72 -1.13 -17.97
N PRO A 139 16.89 -0.64 -18.38
CA PRO A 139 18.16 -1.15 -17.90
C PRO A 139 18.23 -1.08 -16.36
N GLY A 140 18.63 -2.16 -15.71
CA GLY A 140 18.74 -2.25 -14.25
C GLY A 140 17.41 -2.39 -13.49
N VAL A 141 16.26 -2.44 -14.18
CA VAL A 141 14.94 -2.68 -13.59
C VAL A 141 14.54 -4.13 -13.78
N GLY A 142 14.07 -4.76 -12.70
CA GLY A 142 13.61 -6.13 -12.69
C GLY A 142 12.23 -6.35 -13.32
N PRO A 143 11.56 -7.46 -12.98
CA PRO A 143 10.19 -7.71 -13.44
C PRO A 143 9.23 -6.59 -13.09
N THR A 144 9.42 -5.93 -11.95
CA THR A 144 8.81 -4.66 -11.57
C THR A 144 9.86 -3.73 -10.96
N GLY A 145 9.61 -2.44 -11.01
CA GLY A 145 10.48 -1.45 -10.40
C GLY A 145 9.72 -0.21 -9.96
N ILE A 146 10.38 0.61 -9.15
CA ILE A 146 9.87 1.90 -8.72
C ILE A 146 10.26 2.97 -9.73
N TRP A 147 9.28 3.70 -10.16
CA TRP A 147 9.40 4.82 -11.10
C TRP A 147 9.03 6.13 -10.40
N VAL A 148 9.52 7.21 -10.93
CA VAL A 148 9.29 8.55 -10.41
C VAL A 148 8.95 9.51 -11.53
N SER A 149 7.95 10.37 -11.31
CA SER A 149 7.63 11.52 -12.15
C SER A 149 7.59 12.77 -11.28
N HIS A 150 8.06 13.88 -11.82
CA HIS A 150 8.08 15.19 -11.16
C HIS A 150 7.16 16.15 -11.90
N LYS A 151 6.42 16.97 -11.16
CA LYS A 151 5.70 18.09 -11.76
C LYS A 151 6.67 19.10 -12.35
N GLN A 152 6.38 19.56 -13.53
CA GLN A 152 7.10 20.61 -14.24
C GLN A 152 6.60 22.00 -13.76
N PRO A 153 7.33 23.08 -14.04
CA PRO A 153 6.90 24.43 -13.66
C PRO A 153 5.51 24.84 -14.19
N ASN A 154 5.05 24.23 -15.27
CA ASN A 154 3.70 24.41 -15.82
C ASN A 154 2.61 23.61 -15.09
N GLY A 155 2.98 22.82 -14.07
CA GLY A 155 2.07 21.97 -13.31
C GLY A 155 1.80 20.60 -13.92
N GLU A 156 2.29 20.31 -15.12
CA GLU A 156 2.15 19.02 -15.78
C GLU A 156 3.13 17.98 -15.24
N TRP A 157 2.77 16.70 -15.35
CA TRP A 157 3.67 15.60 -15.00
C TRP A 157 4.75 15.40 -16.08
N GLY A 158 6.00 15.43 -15.66
CA GLY A 158 7.14 15.12 -16.52
C GLY A 158 7.24 13.64 -16.85
N GLN A 159 8.11 13.29 -17.78
CA GLN A 159 8.34 11.91 -18.20
C GLN A 159 8.86 11.08 -17.01
N ALA A 160 8.16 10.02 -16.68
CA ALA A 160 8.55 9.10 -15.63
C ALA A 160 9.86 8.37 -15.98
N GLN A 161 10.70 8.20 -14.97
CA GLN A 161 11.99 7.52 -15.05
C GLN A 161 12.08 6.46 -13.93
N PRO A 162 12.84 5.37 -14.12
CA PRO A 162 13.16 4.50 -12.98
C PRO A 162 13.85 5.31 -11.88
N VAL A 163 13.51 5.07 -10.61
CA VAL A 163 14.24 5.69 -9.50
C VAL A 163 15.73 5.31 -9.61
N PRO A 164 16.63 6.30 -9.72
CA PRO A 164 18.04 6.05 -9.98
C PRO A 164 18.78 5.65 -8.70
N GLY A 165 19.72 4.75 -8.80
CA GLY A 165 20.66 4.42 -7.72
C GLY A 165 20.05 3.68 -6.54
N GLY A 166 20.81 3.63 -5.45
CA GLY A 166 20.36 3.06 -4.17
C GLY A 166 20.05 1.55 -4.19
N ASN A 167 20.28 0.83 -5.27
CA ASN A 167 19.85 -0.57 -5.44
C ASN A 167 18.36 -0.77 -5.11
N ILE A 168 17.55 0.29 -5.34
CA ILE A 168 16.09 0.23 -5.18
C ILE A 168 15.55 -0.71 -6.26
N ASN A 169 15.88 -0.42 -7.52
CA ASN A 169 15.60 -1.29 -8.64
C ASN A 169 16.79 -2.26 -8.85
N VAL A 170 16.50 -3.53 -9.02
CA VAL A 170 17.49 -4.58 -9.25
C VAL A 170 16.97 -5.51 -10.34
N SER A 171 17.80 -5.77 -11.35
CA SER A 171 17.39 -6.43 -12.61
C SER A 171 16.78 -7.82 -12.46
N GLU A 172 17.14 -8.55 -11.41
CA GLU A 172 16.69 -9.92 -11.19
C GLU A 172 15.48 -10.03 -10.27
N TYR A 173 15.08 -8.92 -9.59
CA TYR A 173 14.13 -9.01 -8.49
C TYR A 173 12.95 -8.07 -8.65
N ILE A 174 11.86 -8.41 -7.95
CA ILE A 174 10.66 -7.60 -7.85
C ILE A 174 10.87 -6.55 -6.76
N THR A 175 10.52 -5.29 -7.07
CA THR A 175 10.49 -4.18 -6.12
C THR A 175 9.17 -3.44 -6.25
N HIS A 176 8.47 -3.21 -5.13
CA HIS A 176 7.17 -2.53 -5.14
C HIS A 176 6.89 -1.80 -3.81
N CYS A 177 5.83 -0.98 -3.77
CA CYS A 177 5.33 -0.28 -2.57
C CYS A 177 6.35 0.68 -1.95
N PHE A 178 6.78 1.71 -2.70
CA PHE A 178 7.72 2.71 -2.20
C PHE A 178 7.00 3.74 -1.31
N MET A 179 7.25 3.69 0.01
CA MET A 179 6.49 4.40 1.03
C MET A 179 7.40 5.10 2.03
N PRO A 180 6.97 6.22 2.68
CA PRO A 180 7.72 6.79 3.79
C PRO A 180 7.82 5.83 4.97
N PHE A 181 8.99 5.86 5.61
CA PHE A 181 9.34 5.04 6.77
C PHE A 181 9.98 5.91 7.83
N ASP A 182 9.19 6.84 8.38
CA ASP A 182 9.65 7.80 9.36
C ASP A 182 9.42 7.29 10.77
N LEU A 183 10.50 6.94 11.46
CA LEU A 183 10.49 6.44 12.82
C LEU A 183 11.02 7.49 13.79
N PRO A 184 10.45 7.64 14.99
CA PRO A 184 10.91 8.60 15.99
C PRO A 184 12.39 8.42 16.33
N GLY A 185 13.13 9.52 16.27
CA GLY A 185 14.57 9.52 16.57
C GLY A 185 15.45 8.84 15.51
N GLN A 186 14.90 8.53 14.36
CA GLN A 186 15.64 8.02 13.19
C GLN A 186 15.64 9.07 12.07
N PRO A 187 16.65 9.08 11.19
CA PRO A 187 16.58 9.87 9.96
C PRO A 187 15.43 9.42 9.08
N SER A 188 14.77 10.38 8.40
CA SER A 188 13.73 10.08 7.40
C SER A 188 14.22 9.08 6.37
N ALA A 189 13.40 8.09 6.09
CA ALA A 189 13.67 7.03 5.15
C ALA A 189 12.45 6.71 4.29
N MET A 190 12.67 5.99 3.20
CA MET A 190 11.65 5.29 2.44
C MET A 190 11.81 3.79 2.63
N CYS A 191 10.70 3.09 2.62
CA CYS A 191 10.71 1.64 2.58
C CYS A 191 10.05 1.11 1.30
N PHE A 192 10.37 -0.13 0.98
CA PHE A 192 9.72 -0.88 -0.10
C PHE A 192 9.75 -2.37 0.21
N ILE A 193 8.87 -3.12 -0.42
CA ILE A 193 8.91 -4.57 -0.37
C ILE A 193 9.74 -5.08 -1.55
N GLY A 194 10.75 -5.88 -1.24
CA GLY A 194 11.57 -6.57 -2.24
C GLY A 194 11.38 -8.08 -2.16
N ILE A 195 11.22 -8.73 -3.32
CA ILE A 195 11.23 -10.19 -3.40
C ILE A 195 12.63 -10.58 -3.85
N ARG A 196 13.49 -10.86 -2.89
CA ARG A 196 14.93 -11.13 -3.07
C ARG A 196 15.36 -12.29 -2.20
N PRO A 197 16.40 -13.06 -2.56
CA PRO A 197 16.99 -14.02 -1.63
C PRO A 197 17.64 -13.30 -0.45
N ARG A 198 17.51 -13.82 0.75
CA ARG A 198 18.22 -13.31 1.94
C ARG A 198 19.72 -13.57 1.86
N GLU A 199 20.06 -14.71 1.26
CA GLU A 199 21.44 -15.15 1.02
C GLU A 199 21.55 -15.63 -0.42
N GLN A 200 22.75 -15.64 -0.97
CA GLN A 200 22.98 -16.13 -2.33
C GLN A 200 22.54 -17.59 -2.47
N GLY A 201 21.63 -17.86 -3.38
CA GLY A 201 21.07 -19.19 -3.64
C GLY A 201 19.91 -19.59 -2.72
N ALA A 202 19.53 -18.75 -1.74
CA ALA A 202 18.34 -18.99 -0.93
C ALA A 202 17.04 -18.68 -1.72
N PRO A 203 15.88 -19.24 -1.33
CA PRO A 203 14.59 -18.86 -1.90
C PRO A 203 14.31 -17.37 -1.71
N ASN A 204 13.62 -16.76 -2.68
CA ASN A 204 13.17 -15.39 -2.57
C ASN A 204 12.19 -15.23 -1.41
N THR A 205 12.30 -14.12 -0.69
CA THR A 205 11.42 -13.76 0.43
C THR A 205 10.84 -12.37 0.21
N THR A 206 9.65 -12.14 0.76
CA THR A 206 9.07 -10.80 0.81
C THR A 206 9.61 -10.08 2.04
N ASP A 207 10.63 -9.28 1.83
CA ASP A 207 11.31 -8.55 2.90
C ASP A 207 11.08 -7.05 2.77
N LEU A 208 11.12 -6.36 3.91
CA LEU A 208 11.13 -4.91 3.98
C LEU A 208 12.56 -4.41 3.77
N TYR A 209 12.72 -3.47 2.84
CA TYR A 209 13.96 -2.75 2.59
C TYR A 209 13.77 -1.28 2.91
N THR A 210 14.82 -0.62 3.38
CA THR A 210 14.82 0.82 3.62
C THR A 210 15.98 1.49 2.91
N THR A 211 15.75 2.73 2.50
CA THR A 211 16.73 3.61 1.90
C THR A 211 16.43 5.06 2.27
N ARG A 212 17.37 5.95 2.07
CA ARG A 212 17.21 7.40 2.31
C ARG A 212 17.97 8.20 1.27
N GLN A 213 17.55 9.44 1.07
CA GLN A 213 18.35 10.38 0.31
C GLN A 213 19.33 11.13 1.22
N VAL A 214 20.56 11.29 0.73
CA VAL A 214 21.57 12.18 1.30
C VAL A 214 22.02 13.07 0.15
N ASP A 215 21.85 14.36 0.29
CA ASP A 215 22.16 15.36 -0.75
C ASP A 215 21.53 15.03 -2.12
N GLY A 216 20.28 14.57 -2.10
CA GLY A 216 19.53 14.21 -3.29
C GLY A 216 19.89 12.84 -3.91
N VAL A 217 20.84 12.09 -3.32
CA VAL A 217 21.29 10.79 -3.81
C VAL A 217 20.73 9.67 -2.94
N TRP A 218 20.06 8.70 -3.57
CA TRP A 218 19.57 7.51 -2.87
C TRP A 218 20.73 6.65 -2.39
N GLN A 219 20.75 6.38 -1.08
CA GLN A 219 21.72 5.49 -0.46
C GLN A 219 21.37 4.03 -0.75
N PRO A 220 22.37 3.13 -0.74
CA PRO A 220 22.10 1.71 -0.97
C PRO A 220 21.02 1.17 -0.03
N ALA A 221 19.96 0.62 -0.63
CA ALA A 221 18.87 0.03 0.10
C ALA A 221 19.35 -1.18 0.90
N GLN A 222 18.91 -1.26 2.14
CA GLN A 222 19.27 -2.35 3.06
C GLN A 222 18.00 -3.05 3.53
N ARG A 223 18.10 -4.36 3.73
CA ARG A 223 17.04 -5.12 4.38
C ARG A 223 16.84 -4.60 5.79
N TYR A 224 15.61 -4.23 6.11
CA TYR A 224 15.24 -3.86 7.46
C TYR A 224 14.97 -5.13 8.26
N ALA A 225 15.97 -5.54 9.06
CA ALA A 225 15.88 -6.72 9.89
C ALA A 225 15.19 -6.37 11.22
N ASP A 226 14.02 -6.97 11.47
CA ASP A 226 13.28 -6.83 12.71
C ASP A 226 12.58 -8.14 13.04
N ARG A 227 12.74 -8.61 14.28
CA ARG A 227 12.26 -9.93 14.69
C ARG A 227 10.75 -10.09 14.51
N LEU A 228 9.95 -9.05 14.84
CA LEU A 228 8.51 -9.12 14.72
C LEU A 228 8.09 -9.06 13.26
N LEU A 229 8.61 -8.09 12.49
CA LEU A 229 8.27 -7.95 11.08
C LEU A 229 8.74 -9.15 10.25
N ASP A 230 9.88 -9.74 10.58
CA ASP A 230 10.38 -10.95 9.91
C ASP A 230 9.51 -12.18 10.16
N SER A 231 8.75 -12.20 11.26
CA SER A 231 7.77 -13.26 11.54
C SER A 231 6.48 -13.16 10.73
N ILE A 232 6.20 -11.98 10.16
CA ILE A 232 5.04 -11.76 9.29
C ILE A 232 5.43 -12.17 7.86
N ALA A 233 4.89 -13.28 7.38
CA ALA A 233 5.12 -13.75 6.01
C ALA A 233 4.31 -12.94 4.99
N LEU A 234 4.73 -12.99 3.71
CA LEU A 234 3.96 -12.50 2.55
C LEU A 234 3.53 -11.02 2.65
N LYS A 235 4.38 -10.17 3.22
CA LYS A 235 4.13 -8.72 3.25
C LYS A 235 4.00 -8.17 1.84
N CYS A 236 2.91 -7.44 1.59
CA CYS A 236 2.69 -6.73 0.33
C CYS A 236 2.96 -5.24 0.47
N ARG A 237 2.65 -4.66 1.62
CA ARG A 237 2.84 -3.23 1.89
C ARG A 237 3.06 -3.00 3.38
N PHE A 238 3.85 -1.99 3.69
CA PHE A 238 4.05 -1.54 5.05
C PHE A 238 3.94 -0.03 5.11
N SER A 239 3.00 0.48 5.88
CA SER A 239 2.76 1.91 6.06
C SER A 239 2.91 2.29 7.53
N VAL A 240 3.52 3.43 7.80
CA VAL A 240 3.85 3.90 9.14
C VAL A 240 3.23 5.27 9.39
N VAL A 241 2.73 5.48 10.60
CA VAL A 241 2.30 6.80 11.08
C VAL A 241 2.69 6.98 12.54
N THR A 242 3.16 8.17 12.88
CA THR A 242 3.37 8.58 14.28
C THR A 242 2.33 9.62 14.64
N ARG A 243 1.52 9.32 15.64
CA ARG A 243 0.48 10.21 16.17
C ARG A 243 0.09 9.81 17.59
N ASP A 244 -0.30 10.79 18.41
CA ASP A 244 -0.80 10.56 19.77
C ASP A 244 0.14 9.68 20.62
N ASP A 245 1.44 9.98 20.57
CA ASP A 245 2.55 9.29 21.26
C ASP A 245 2.73 7.82 20.85
N LEU A 246 2.12 7.37 19.77
CA LEU A 246 2.29 6.04 19.23
C LEU A 246 2.77 6.09 17.78
N THR A 247 3.77 5.27 17.46
CA THR A 247 4.13 4.95 16.08
C THR A 247 3.50 3.62 15.70
N LEU A 248 2.51 3.68 14.82
CA LEU A 248 1.76 2.52 14.35
C LEU A 248 2.24 2.09 12.98
N GLY A 249 2.49 0.80 12.82
CA GLY A 249 2.72 0.15 11.54
C GLY A 249 1.50 -0.63 11.08
N VAL A 250 1.14 -0.49 9.83
CA VAL A 250 0.08 -1.28 9.18
C VAL A 250 0.71 -2.11 8.08
N VAL A 251 0.66 -3.43 8.26
CA VAL A 251 1.17 -4.41 7.29
C VAL A 251 0.00 -4.97 6.51
N SER A 252 0.02 -4.83 5.20
CA SER A 252 -0.85 -5.60 4.31
C SER A 252 -0.18 -6.92 3.99
N VAL A 253 -0.87 -8.02 4.24
CA VAL A 253 -0.38 -9.38 4.02
C VAL A 253 -1.26 -10.06 2.98
N HIS A 254 -0.64 -10.67 1.99
CA HIS A 254 -1.33 -11.47 0.99
C HIS A 254 -1.21 -12.95 1.32
N ASP A 255 -2.26 -13.54 1.88
CA ASP A 255 -2.32 -14.99 2.10
C ASP A 255 -2.93 -15.67 0.87
N PHE A 256 -2.15 -16.59 0.27
CA PHE A 256 -2.60 -17.34 -0.90
C PHE A 256 -3.79 -18.22 -0.55
N GLY A 257 -4.95 -17.88 -1.10
CA GLY A 257 -6.22 -18.57 -0.86
C GLY A 257 -7.13 -17.87 0.14
N LYS A 258 -6.68 -16.77 0.73
CA LYS A 258 -7.47 -15.82 1.50
C LYS A 258 -7.23 -14.42 0.99
N PHE A 259 -8.03 -13.49 1.47
CA PHE A 259 -7.96 -12.07 1.16
C PHE A 259 -6.70 -11.40 1.72
N HIS A 260 -6.38 -10.20 1.24
CA HIS A 260 -5.42 -9.35 1.92
C HIS A 260 -5.91 -9.02 3.33
N THR A 261 -5.02 -9.18 4.28
CA THR A 261 -5.29 -8.94 5.69
C THR A 261 -4.47 -7.74 6.15
N LEU A 262 -5.09 -6.81 6.88
CA LEU A 262 -4.37 -5.73 7.54
C LEU A 262 -4.02 -6.13 8.97
N LEU A 263 -2.74 -6.02 9.29
CA LEU A 263 -2.18 -6.29 10.61
C LEU A 263 -1.58 -5.01 11.18
N PHE A 264 -1.78 -4.78 12.47
CA PHE A 264 -1.29 -3.62 13.20
C PHE A 264 -0.21 -4.02 14.19
N VAL A 265 0.86 -3.24 14.22
CA VAL A 265 2.00 -3.36 15.14
C VAL A 265 2.43 -1.98 15.60
N HIS A 266 3.18 -1.84 16.70
CA HIS A 266 3.71 -0.55 17.11
C HIS A 266 5.23 -0.56 17.21
N TYR A 267 5.83 0.61 17.04
CA TYR A 267 7.27 0.81 17.21
C TYR A 267 7.57 1.38 18.59
N ASP A 268 8.51 0.76 19.29
CA ASP A 268 9.03 1.27 20.56
C ASP A 268 10.32 2.08 20.31
N PRO A 269 10.29 3.40 20.47
CA PRO A 269 11.46 4.24 20.20
C PRO A 269 12.61 4.02 21.20
N LYS A 270 12.34 3.44 22.38
CA LYS A 270 13.36 3.17 23.38
C LYS A 270 14.21 1.96 23.00
N SER A 271 13.56 0.85 22.64
CA SER A 271 14.26 -0.35 22.16
C SER A 271 14.62 -0.30 20.69
N LYS A 272 14.05 0.64 19.94
CA LYS A 272 14.16 0.78 18.46
C LYS A 272 13.71 -0.48 17.70
N GLU A 273 12.65 -1.12 18.19
CA GLU A 273 12.12 -2.36 17.63
C GLU A 273 10.59 -2.27 17.46
N TRP A 274 10.08 -3.01 16.50
CA TRP A 274 8.65 -3.25 16.39
C TRP A 274 8.18 -4.23 17.46
N LYS A 275 7.07 -3.92 18.08
CA LYS A 275 6.48 -4.68 19.19
C LYS A 275 5.08 -5.16 18.86
N GLY A 276 4.72 -6.29 19.45
CA GLY A 276 3.38 -6.84 19.48
C GLY A 276 2.55 -6.34 20.67
N PRO A 277 1.33 -6.85 20.80
CA PRO A 277 0.79 -7.93 19.97
C PRO A 277 0.55 -7.51 18.52
N ILE A 278 0.55 -8.46 17.59
CA ILE A 278 0.02 -8.25 16.24
C ILE A 278 -1.50 -8.25 16.37
N VAL A 279 -2.14 -7.14 15.99
CA VAL A 279 -3.60 -6.99 16.05
C VAL A 279 -4.17 -7.01 14.65
N GLU A 280 -5.11 -7.90 14.39
CA GLU A 280 -5.83 -7.93 13.11
C GLU A 280 -6.85 -6.79 13.03
N ALA A 281 -7.00 -6.22 11.84
CA ALA A 281 -8.09 -5.29 11.58
C ALA A 281 -9.44 -6.01 11.73
N PRO A 282 -10.44 -5.41 12.41
CA PRO A 282 -11.71 -6.09 12.69
C PRO A 282 -12.50 -6.40 11.43
N PHE A 283 -12.31 -5.63 10.38
CA PHE A 283 -12.98 -5.80 9.10
C PHE A 283 -12.37 -6.90 8.22
N ASN A 284 -11.25 -7.51 8.61
CA ASN A 284 -10.73 -8.71 7.95
C ASN A 284 -11.75 -9.87 7.99
N ASP A 285 -12.59 -9.92 9.05
CA ASP A 285 -13.64 -10.94 9.19
C ASP A 285 -14.91 -10.62 8.38
N TRP A 286 -15.00 -9.47 7.75
CA TRP A 286 -16.17 -9.05 6.98
C TRP A 286 -16.08 -9.42 5.50
N ASN A 287 -15.19 -10.35 5.16
CA ASN A 287 -14.85 -10.70 3.79
C ASN A 287 -14.44 -9.45 2.97
N ILE A 288 -13.78 -8.51 3.62
CA ILE A 288 -13.22 -7.32 2.97
C ILE A 288 -11.75 -7.61 2.68
N ASP A 289 -11.41 -7.69 1.40
CA ASP A 289 -10.04 -7.77 0.93
C ASP A 289 -9.35 -6.41 1.10
N GLY A 290 -8.79 -6.16 2.30
CA GLY A 290 -8.13 -4.90 2.65
C GLY A 290 -6.72 -4.83 2.10
N ALA A 291 -6.50 -4.01 1.08
CA ALA A 291 -5.21 -3.90 0.41
C ALA A 291 -4.64 -2.48 0.42
N CYS A 292 -3.31 -2.42 0.42
CA CYS A 292 -2.54 -1.23 0.12
C CYS A 292 -2.86 0.00 0.99
N PRO A 293 -2.79 -0.09 2.33
CA PRO A 293 -3.01 1.02 3.22
C PRO A 293 -1.97 2.13 2.98
N ASN A 294 -2.42 3.37 3.08
CA ASN A 294 -1.60 4.56 2.96
C ASN A 294 -2.06 5.60 4.00
N PHE A 295 -1.11 6.22 4.68
CA PHE A 295 -1.40 7.34 5.56
C PHE A 295 -1.25 8.66 4.83
N GLN A 296 -2.19 9.57 5.06
CA GLN A 296 -2.02 10.97 4.67
C GLN A 296 -0.77 11.54 5.35
N ALA A 297 0.01 12.35 4.64
CA ALA A 297 1.29 12.84 5.13
C ALA A 297 1.22 13.60 6.47
N ASN A 298 0.08 14.25 6.77
CA ASN A 298 -0.16 14.91 8.06
C ASN A 298 -0.62 13.94 9.18
N GLY A 299 -0.67 12.65 8.89
CA GLY A 299 -1.05 11.61 9.85
C GLY A 299 -2.53 11.60 10.27
N GLN A 300 -3.40 12.37 9.61
CA GLN A 300 -4.81 12.47 10.03
C GLN A 300 -5.64 11.24 9.65
N ARG A 301 -5.34 10.61 8.51
CA ARG A 301 -6.18 9.56 7.93
C ARG A 301 -5.36 8.43 7.37
N MET A 302 -5.92 7.23 7.44
CA MET A 302 -5.51 6.10 6.62
C MET A 302 -6.53 5.94 5.50
N ILE A 303 -6.05 5.70 4.28
CA ILE A 303 -6.85 5.36 3.10
C ILE A 303 -6.35 4.02 2.56
N TRP A 304 -7.26 3.17 2.10
CA TRP A 304 -6.90 1.90 1.47
C TRP A 304 -7.96 1.47 0.48
N SER A 305 -7.67 0.45 -0.31
CA SER A 305 -8.65 -0.20 -1.17
C SER A 305 -9.16 -1.48 -0.53
N ALA A 306 -10.45 -1.76 -0.70
CA ALA A 306 -11.03 -3.01 -0.28
C ALA A 306 -12.10 -3.48 -1.25
N GLY A 307 -12.09 -4.79 -1.53
CA GLY A 307 -13.17 -5.49 -2.24
C GLY A 307 -14.17 -6.05 -1.23
N TYR A 308 -15.46 -6.00 -1.56
CA TYR A 308 -16.48 -6.69 -0.79
C TYR A 308 -16.69 -8.09 -1.36
N ASP A 309 -16.83 -9.07 -0.49
CA ASP A 309 -17.38 -10.36 -0.90
C ASP A 309 -18.92 -10.27 -0.98
N HIS A 310 -19.43 -10.08 -2.18
CA HIS A 310 -20.86 -10.26 -2.46
C HIS A 310 -21.20 -11.73 -2.80
N GLY A 311 -20.34 -12.67 -2.35
CA GLY A 311 -20.42 -14.09 -2.65
C GLY A 311 -19.15 -14.60 -3.35
N PRO A 312 -19.10 -15.87 -3.70
CA PRO A 312 -17.90 -16.52 -4.25
C PRO A 312 -17.35 -15.91 -5.54
N ASP A 313 -18.02 -14.90 -6.08
CA ASP A 313 -17.72 -14.32 -7.40
C ASP A 313 -16.84 -13.08 -7.35
N LEU A 314 -16.59 -12.45 -6.18
CA LEU A 314 -15.86 -11.17 -6.10
C LEU A 314 -14.35 -11.27 -6.31
N ILE A 315 -13.75 -12.39 -5.93
CA ILE A 315 -12.31 -12.60 -6.07
C ILE A 315 -11.98 -13.25 -7.40
N SER A 316 -12.90 -14.03 -7.94
CA SER A 316 -12.77 -14.68 -9.24
C SER A 316 -13.13 -13.77 -10.41
N GLY A 317 -13.58 -12.52 -10.11
CA GLY A 317 -14.03 -11.60 -11.13
C GLY A 317 -15.35 -12.02 -11.72
N GLY A 318 -16.37 -12.19 -10.91
CA GLY A 318 -17.72 -12.51 -11.36
C GLY A 318 -17.81 -13.66 -12.37
N LYS A 319 -18.98 -14.15 -12.66
CA LYS A 319 -19.20 -15.19 -13.70
C LYS A 319 -18.66 -14.80 -15.09
N ASP A 320 -18.32 -13.53 -15.29
CA ASP A 320 -17.88 -12.96 -16.57
C ASP A 320 -16.38 -12.64 -16.61
N GLY A 321 -15.60 -13.05 -15.59
CA GLY A 321 -14.15 -12.79 -15.54
C GLY A 321 -13.78 -11.33 -15.26
N ALA A 322 -14.74 -10.48 -14.94
CA ALA A 322 -14.51 -9.14 -14.43
C ALA A 322 -14.06 -9.25 -12.98
N GLY A 323 -12.82 -8.85 -12.67
CA GLY A 323 -12.27 -8.84 -11.30
C GLY A 323 -13.20 -8.09 -10.37
N GLY A 324 -13.34 -8.53 -9.13
CA GLY A 324 -14.11 -7.84 -8.12
C GLY A 324 -13.76 -6.36 -8.08
N LEU A 325 -14.76 -5.50 -7.98
CA LEU A 325 -14.57 -4.06 -7.91
C LEU A 325 -14.06 -3.69 -6.52
N TYR A 326 -12.95 -2.98 -6.47
CA TYR A 326 -12.43 -2.40 -5.25
C TYR A 326 -12.95 -0.99 -5.07
N ASP A 327 -13.31 -0.67 -3.84
CA ASP A 327 -13.64 0.67 -3.41
C ASP A 327 -12.55 1.23 -2.50
N LEU A 328 -12.49 2.56 -2.42
CA LEU A 328 -11.62 3.27 -1.50
C LEU A 328 -12.33 3.49 -0.17
N PHE A 329 -11.63 3.14 0.90
CA PHE A 329 -12.07 3.31 2.28
C PHE A 329 -11.10 4.20 3.03
N TRP A 330 -11.56 4.74 4.14
CA TRP A 330 -10.74 5.53 5.03
C TRP A 330 -11.16 5.39 6.49
N LEU A 331 -10.23 5.77 7.35
CA LEU A 331 -10.42 5.90 8.81
C LEU A 331 -9.61 7.09 9.33
N PRO A 332 -10.13 7.82 10.35
CA PRO A 332 -9.28 8.69 11.16
C PRO A 332 -8.17 7.86 11.82
N THR A 333 -6.93 8.33 11.74
CA THR A 333 -5.81 7.66 12.38
C THR A 333 -5.97 7.57 13.90
N SER A 334 -6.61 8.56 14.51
CA SER A 334 -6.91 8.53 15.95
C SER A 334 -7.80 7.36 16.38
N GLU A 335 -8.80 7.01 15.57
CA GLU A 335 -9.65 5.84 15.84
C GLU A 335 -8.86 4.52 15.71
N LEU A 336 -7.97 4.45 14.70
CA LEU A 336 -7.09 3.30 14.49
C LEU A 336 -6.13 3.11 15.67
N ILE A 337 -5.53 4.20 16.15
CA ILE A 337 -4.64 4.18 17.31
C ILE A 337 -5.40 3.78 18.57
N ALA A 338 -6.58 4.36 18.83
CA ALA A 338 -7.40 4.01 19.98
C ALA A 338 -7.81 2.52 19.95
N TYR A 339 -8.19 2.01 18.79
CA TYR A 339 -8.49 0.58 18.61
C TYR A 339 -7.27 -0.29 18.94
N TYR A 340 -6.09 0.06 18.38
CA TYR A 340 -4.87 -0.70 18.62
C TYR A 340 -4.46 -0.68 20.09
N LYS A 341 -4.44 0.50 20.73
CA LYS A 341 -4.08 0.66 22.16
C LYS A 341 -4.98 -0.21 23.05
N ALA A 342 -6.28 -0.17 22.82
CA ALA A 342 -7.25 -0.96 23.59
C ALA A 342 -7.00 -2.47 23.43
N ARG A 343 -6.68 -2.94 22.25
CA ARG A 343 -6.40 -4.36 21.97
C ARG A 343 -5.02 -4.80 22.45
N ALA A 344 -4.02 -3.96 22.33
CA ALA A 344 -2.66 -4.23 22.76
C ALA A 344 -2.46 -4.02 24.27
N SER A 345 -3.46 -3.53 25.01
CA SER A 345 -3.37 -3.14 26.41
C SER A 345 -2.25 -2.13 26.68
N ILE A 346 -2.09 -1.17 25.76
CA ILE A 346 -1.13 -0.07 25.86
C ILE A 346 -1.87 1.18 26.33
N GLY A 347 -1.38 1.76 27.44
CA GLY A 347 -1.93 3.00 28.03
C GLY A 347 -1.58 4.25 27.26
#